data_21b3e8412874b31452775056be4e6485
#
_entry.id   21b3e8412874b31452775056be4e6485
#
_cell.length_a   1.000
_cell.length_b   1.000
_cell.length_c   1.000
_cell.angle_alpha   90.00
_cell.angle_beta   90.00
_cell.angle_gamma   90.00
#
_symmetry.space_group_name_H-M   'P 1'
#
loop_
_entity.id
_entity.type
_entity.pdbx_description
1 polymer ?
#
loop_
_entity_poly.entity_id
_entity_poly.type
_entity_poly.pdbx_seq_one_letter_code
_entity_poly.pdbx_strand_id
1 'polypeptide(L)'
;MFVLSSSKVPVPNCERCRKEHTTPQQMRDCGCLTCHGFYAATLDMARVQEMVRLQPRGLLAIRTGAVSGTVVIDVDARGLPAMRQMIADGLLPRTLAQRTGNGYHLVYAHPGVRIASGPGKGGPGIDIKSDDAYIVAAPSVHPRTGRPYRWLGPLTGELARLPQDWVQRLREPDRPALPARVPVEAVRGTRYAQGAVRRELAEFLGTEEGERNHALNKSAFVIGQLVGAGMLDGDDATAVLEDAGQQIGLNPGEVRRSVASGLRAGTRYPRGGCR
;
A
#
# COMPACT_ATOMS: atom_id res chain seq x y z
N MET A 1 4.70 -5.06 16.03
CA MET A 1 4.16 -3.75 16.49
C MET A 1 5.18 -2.67 16.17
N PHE A 2 4.77 -1.43 16.04
CA PHE A 2 5.63 -0.26 15.82
C PHE A 2 4.92 0.99 16.34
N VAL A 3 5.59 2.16 16.30
CA VAL A 3 5.02 3.41 16.83
C VAL A 3 4.80 4.42 15.70
N LEU A 4 3.65 5.06 15.72
CA LEU A 4 3.28 6.19 14.88
C LEU A 4 3.51 7.51 15.62
N SER A 5 3.52 8.61 14.89
CA SER A 5 3.38 9.95 15.47
C SER A 5 2.00 10.14 16.13
N SER A 6 1.84 11.19 16.89
CA SER A 6 0.55 11.56 17.51
C SER A 6 -0.57 11.83 16.49
N SER A 7 -0.24 12.07 15.23
CA SER A 7 -1.19 12.32 14.13
C SER A 7 -1.57 11.06 13.33
N LYS A 8 -1.24 9.86 13.82
CA LYS A 8 -1.50 8.55 13.18
C LYS A 8 -0.72 8.30 11.88
N VAL A 9 0.30 9.06 11.59
CA VAL A 9 1.19 8.81 10.45
C VAL A 9 2.50 8.21 10.93
N PRO A 10 3.22 7.45 10.08
CA PRO A 10 4.54 6.95 10.43
C PRO A 10 5.49 8.05 10.88
N VAL A 11 6.39 7.71 11.80
CA VAL A 11 7.47 8.62 12.21
C VAL A 11 8.36 8.89 10.98
N PRO A 12 8.76 10.15 10.72
CA PRO A 12 9.62 10.47 9.61
C PRO A 12 10.94 9.69 9.63
N ASN A 13 11.40 9.28 8.46
CA ASN A 13 12.71 8.64 8.32
C ASN A 13 13.83 9.62 8.68
N CYS A 14 14.92 9.12 9.26
CA CYS A 14 16.15 9.87 9.42
C CYS A 14 16.74 10.22 8.04
N GLU A 15 17.67 11.17 8.01
CA GLU A 15 18.25 11.67 6.76
C GLU A 15 18.93 10.56 5.94
N ARG A 16 19.70 9.70 6.61
CA ARG A 16 20.36 8.56 5.98
C ARG A 16 19.34 7.62 5.32
N CYS A 17 18.31 7.20 6.05
CA CYS A 17 17.29 6.28 5.53
C CYS A 17 16.49 6.86 4.35
N ARG A 18 16.28 8.17 4.32
CA ARG A 18 15.63 8.84 3.18
C ARG A 18 16.45 8.78 1.92
N LYS A 19 17.78 8.83 2.04
CA LYS A 19 18.71 8.85 0.90
C LYS A 19 19.07 7.44 0.41
N GLU A 20 19.25 6.49 1.33
CA GLU A 20 19.86 5.19 1.03
C GLU A 20 18.85 4.06 0.84
N HIS A 21 17.67 4.12 1.50
CA HIS A 21 16.69 3.03 1.49
C HIS A 21 15.55 3.34 0.51
N THR A 22 15.67 2.83 -0.70
CA THR A 22 14.72 3.06 -1.80
C THR A 22 13.86 1.84 -2.14
N THR A 23 14.23 0.65 -1.66
CA THR A 23 13.50 -0.60 -1.92
C THR A 23 12.83 -1.15 -0.66
N PRO A 24 11.73 -1.91 -0.79
CA PRO A 24 11.08 -2.57 0.33
C PRO A 24 12.02 -3.50 1.13
N GLN A 25 12.99 -4.12 0.47
CA GLN A 25 13.98 -4.98 1.14
C GLN A 25 14.90 -4.14 2.03
N GLN A 26 15.48 -3.07 1.51
CA GLN A 26 16.31 -2.17 2.30
C GLN A 26 15.57 -1.56 3.49
N MET A 27 14.25 -1.29 3.33
CA MET A 27 13.40 -0.80 4.41
C MET A 27 13.16 -1.86 5.48
N ARG A 28 12.98 -3.14 5.10
CA ARG A 28 12.85 -4.26 6.04
C ARG A 28 14.15 -4.52 6.81
N ASP A 29 15.29 -4.43 6.13
CA ASP A 29 16.61 -4.73 6.70
C ASP A 29 17.19 -3.55 7.50
N CYS A 30 16.44 -2.43 7.58
CA CYS A 30 16.88 -1.25 8.30
C CYS A 30 16.96 -1.47 9.80
N GLY A 31 18.12 -1.21 10.41
CA GLY A 31 18.34 -1.32 11.85
C GLY A 31 17.72 -0.19 12.69
N CYS A 32 17.21 0.89 12.08
CA CYS A 32 16.59 1.99 12.80
C CYS A 32 15.29 1.56 13.50
N LEU A 33 15.02 2.11 14.68
CA LEU A 33 13.86 1.74 15.47
C LEU A 33 12.53 2.20 14.85
N THR A 34 12.48 3.40 14.26
CA THR A 34 11.21 4.04 13.86
C THR A 34 11.13 4.40 12.37
N CYS A 35 12.23 4.22 11.61
CA CYS A 35 12.24 4.52 10.19
C CYS A 35 11.38 3.54 9.38
N HIS A 36 10.89 4.01 8.22
CA HIS A 36 10.12 3.23 7.24
C HIS A 36 8.74 2.73 7.73
N GLY A 37 8.15 3.37 8.74
CA GLY A 37 6.79 3.12 9.19
C GLY A 37 6.56 1.66 9.58
N PHE A 38 5.62 0.99 8.91
CA PHE A 38 5.27 -0.39 9.24
C PHE A 38 6.37 -1.42 8.93
N TYR A 39 7.42 -1.06 8.15
CA TYR A 39 8.59 -1.93 7.98
C TYR A 39 9.42 -2.07 9.27
N ALA A 40 9.35 -1.09 10.18
CA ALA A 40 9.97 -1.18 11.50
C ALA A 40 9.20 -2.08 12.49
N ALA A 41 8.04 -2.63 12.08
CA ALA A 41 7.23 -3.47 12.95
C ALA A 41 7.99 -4.72 13.40
N THR A 42 7.95 -5.01 14.71
CA THR A 42 8.67 -6.10 15.36
C THR A 42 7.81 -6.78 16.42
N LEU A 43 8.18 -8.03 16.79
CA LEU A 43 7.67 -8.74 17.95
C LEU A 43 8.64 -8.65 19.14
N ASP A 44 9.81 -8.08 18.96
CA ASP A 44 10.77 -7.83 20.03
C ASP A 44 10.25 -6.72 20.96
N MET A 45 9.86 -7.11 22.17
CA MET A 45 9.28 -6.20 23.15
C MET A 45 10.26 -5.14 23.65
N ALA A 46 11.56 -5.43 23.69
CA ALA A 46 12.56 -4.44 24.10
C ALA A 46 12.64 -3.32 23.03
N ARG A 47 12.61 -3.68 21.73
CA ARG A 47 12.55 -2.69 20.65
C ARG A 47 11.26 -1.89 20.69
N VAL A 48 10.12 -2.51 20.95
CA VAL A 48 8.83 -1.79 21.07
C VAL A 48 8.85 -0.81 22.24
N GLN A 49 9.36 -1.20 23.39
CA GLN A 49 9.50 -0.32 24.55
C GLN A 49 10.39 0.89 24.24
N GLU A 50 11.50 0.67 23.55
CA GLU A 50 12.39 1.75 23.14
C GLU A 50 11.73 2.70 22.12
N MET A 51 10.96 2.18 21.15
CA MET A 51 10.15 3.00 20.25
C MET A 51 9.16 3.89 21.00
N VAL A 52 8.48 3.34 22.03
CA VAL A 52 7.55 4.08 22.88
C VAL A 52 8.29 5.16 23.69
N ARG A 53 9.45 4.85 24.22
CA ARG A 53 10.30 5.80 24.96
C ARG A 53 10.73 6.99 24.07
N LEU A 54 11.09 6.70 22.81
CA LEU A 54 11.46 7.73 21.84
C LEU A 54 10.28 8.56 21.34
N GLN A 55 9.07 8.00 21.40
CA GLN A 55 7.83 8.63 20.94
C GLN A 55 6.77 8.62 22.04
N PRO A 56 6.96 9.36 23.16
CA PRO A 56 6.08 9.28 24.34
C PRO A 56 4.65 9.77 24.07
N ARG A 57 4.43 10.56 23.02
CA ARG A 57 3.11 10.96 22.52
C ARG A 57 2.66 10.16 21.31
N GLY A 58 3.43 9.16 20.92
CA GLY A 58 3.15 8.30 19.78
C GLY A 58 1.98 7.34 20.03
N LEU A 59 1.55 6.70 18.97
CA LEU A 59 0.48 5.72 19.03
C LEU A 59 1.06 4.35 18.68
N LEU A 60 0.74 3.37 19.48
CA LEU A 60 1.09 1.98 19.17
C LEU A 60 0.30 1.51 17.94
N ALA A 61 0.96 0.84 17.03
CA ALA A 61 0.35 0.33 15.82
C ALA A 61 0.72 -1.14 15.58
N ILE A 62 -0.19 -1.84 14.91
CA ILE A 62 0.00 -3.21 14.46
C ILE A 62 0.02 -3.19 12.93
N ARG A 63 1.08 -3.72 12.33
CA ARG A 63 1.13 -4.01 10.91
C ARG A 63 0.14 -5.13 10.60
N THR A 64 -0.67 -4.98 9.55
CA THR A 64 -1.65 -5.96 9.09
C THR A 64 -1.16 -6.71 7.84
N GLY A 65 -1.96 -7.63 7.34
CA GLY A 65 -1.69 -8.42 6.14
C GLY A 65 -1.05 -9.77 6.45
N ALA A 66 -0.55 -10.43 5.41
CA ALA A 66 0.07 -11.76 5.49
C ALA A 66 1.20 -11.83 6.53
N VAL A 67 1.97 -10.74 6.70
CA VAL A 67 3.10 -10.66 7.65
C VAL A 67 2.68 -10.82 9.10
N SER A 68 1.46 -10.45 9.46
CA SER A 68 0.89 -10.59 10.82
C SER A 68 -0.22 -11.63 10.88
N GLY A 69 -0.56 -12.27 9.76
CA GLY A 69 -1.66 -13.21 9.67
C GLY A 69 -3.04 -12.58 9.86
N THR A 70 -3.20 -11.26 9.64
CA THR A 70 -4.46 -10.55 9.98
C THR A 70 -5.00 -9.72 8.83
N VAL A 71 -6.33 -9.70 8.71
CA VAL A 71 -7.12 -8.71 7.95
C VAL A 71 -8.01 -7.97 8.93
N VAL A 72 -8.05 -6.66 8.85
CA VAL A 72 -8.90 -5.85 9.72
C VAL A 72 -9.97 -5.12 8.90
N ILE A 73 -11.21 -5.27 9.31
CA ILE A 73 -12.32 -4.45 8.88
C ILE A 73 -12.41 -3.28 9.85
N ASP A 74 -12.04 -2.08 9.38
CA ASP A 74 -12.06 -0.83 10.14
C ASP A 74 -13.38 -0.10 9.86
N VAL A 75 -14.25 -0.07 10.84
CA VAL A 75 -15.62 0.45 10.73
C VAL A 75 -15.70 1.78 11.46
N ASP A 76 -15.99 2.85 10.74
CA ASP A 76 -16.31 4.15 11.32
C ASP A 76 -17.79 4.28 11.72
N ALA A 77 -18.20 5.42 12.30
CA ALA A 77 -19.56 5.65 12.76
C ALA A 77 -20.61 5.46 11.66
N ARG A 78 -20.29 5.76 10.40
CA ARG A 78 -21.21 5.63 9.25
C ARG A 78 -21.42 4.17 8.87
N GLY A 79 -20.38 3.34 9.02
CA GLY A 79 -20.43 1.92 8.71
C GLY A 79 -21.09 1.05 9.79
N LEU A 80 -21.31 1.59 11.01
CA LEU A 80 -21.85 0.81 12.13
C LEU A 80 -23.20 0.15 11.85
N PRO A 81 -24.20 0.80 11.22
CA PRO A 81 -25.47 0.15 10.91
C PRO A 81 -25.29 -1.05 9.98
N ALA A 82 -24.53 -0.88 8.90
CA ALA A 82 -24.26 -1.95 7.93
C ALA A 82 -23.50 -3.11 8.57
N MET A 83 -22.46 -2.83 9.38
CA MET A 83 -21.72 -3.85 10.13
C MET A 83 -22.64 -4.67 11.04
N ARG A 84 -23.51 -4.00 11.81
CA ARG A 84 -24.44 -4.69 12.72
C ARG A 84 -25.40 -5.60 11.96
N GLN A 85 -25.91 -5.14 10.83
CA GLN A 85 -26.78 -5.93 9.97
C GLN A 85 -26.04 -7.17 9.43
N MET A 86 -24.83 -6.99 8.89
CA MET A 86 -24.02 -8.11 8.39
C MET A 86 -23.70 -9.15 9.47
N ILE A 87 -23.50 -8.73 10.72
CA ILE A 87 -23.30 -9.65 11.84
C ILE A 87 -24.62 -10.37 12.20
N ALA A 88 -25.74 -9.65 12.22
CA ALA A 88 -27.04 -10.22 12.50
C ALA A 88 -27.49 -11.26 11.44
N ASP A 89 -27.14 -10.98 10.16
CA ASP A 89 -27.44 -11.88 9.03
C ASP A 89 -26.44 -13.04 8.90
N GLY A 90 -25.44 -13.12 9.79
CA GLY A 90 -24.41 -14.17 9.75
C GLY A 90 -23.37 -13.99 8.63
N LEU A 91 -23.37 -12.86 7.92
CA LEU A 91 -22.44 -12.56 6.82
C LEU A 91 -21.05 -12.18 7.33
N LEU A 92 -20.93 -11.76 8.58
CA LEU A 92 -19.68 -11.51 9.28
C LEU A 92 -19.66 -12.27 10.61
N PRO A 93 -18.82 -13.32 10.76
CA PRO A 93 -18.70 -14.04 12.03
C PRO A 93 -18.10 -13.13 13.10
N ARG A 94 -18.46 -13.38 14.36
CA ARG A 94 -17.83 -12.69 15.48
C ARG A 94 -16.35 -13.06 15.55
N THR A 95 -15.53 -12.06 15.81
CA THR A 95 -14.08 -12.20 15.90
C THR A 95 -13.52 -11.27 16.98
N LEU A 96 -12.20 -11.30 17.19
CA LEU A 96 -11.53 -10.32 18.03
C LEU A 96 -11.84 -8.90 17.54
N ALA A 97 -12.31 -8.06 18.42
CA ALA A 97 -12.64 -6.69 18.11
C ALA A 97 -11.90 -5.70 18.99
N GLN A 98 -11.65 -4.53 18.46
CA GLN A 98 -11.10 -3.39 19.19
C GLN A 98 -12.04 -2.19 19.02
N ARG A 99 -12.47 -1.58 20.12
CA ARG A 99 -13.16 -0.30 20.06
C ARG A 99 -12.14 0.80 19.76
N THR A 100 -12.44 1.63 18.78
CA THR A 100 -11.63 2.79 18.41
C THR A 100 -12.22 4.09 19.00
N GLY A 101 -11.66 5.23 18.65
CA GLY A 101 -12.22 6.53 19.06
C GLY A 101 -13.62 6.82 18.48
N ASN A 102 -13.98 6.19 17.35
CA ASN A 102 -15.22 6.50 16.62
C ASN A 102 -15.86 5.28 15.94
N GLY A 103 -15.47 4.08 16.29
CA GLY A 103 -15.96 2.84 15.66
C GLY A 103 -15.27 1.61 16.18
N TYR A 104 -15.03 0.65 15.30
CA TYR A 104 -14.45 -0.65 15.66
C TYR A 104 -13.44 -1.12 14.60
N HIS A 105 -12.41 -1.83 15.06
CA HIS A 105 -11.62 -2.74 14.24
C HIS A 105 -12.10 -4.17 14.50
N LEU A 106 -12.49 -4.91 13.48
CA LEU A 106 -12.79 -6.33 13.53
C LEU A 106 -11.62 -7.08 12.92
N VAL A 107 -10.97 -7.95 13.70
CA VAL A 107 -9.71 -8.60 13.31
C VAL A 107 -9.98 -10.03 12.89
N TYR A 108 -9.75 -10.36 11.63
CA TYR A 108 -9.91 -11.68 11.05
C TYR A 108 -8.56 -12.31 10.71
N ALA A 109 -8.53 -13.63 10.62
CA ALA A 109 -7.38 -14.35 10.08
C ALA A 109 -7.17 -14.00 8.60
N HIS A 110 -5.91 -13.76 8.22
CA HIS A 110 -5.54 -13.51 6.82
C HIS A 110 -5.75 -14.76 5.98
N PRO A 111 -6.42 -14.66 4.82
CA PRO A 111 -6.84 -15.84 4.02
C PRO A 111 -5.70 -16.51 3.23
N GLY A 112 -4.46 -16.03 3.34
CA GLY A 112 -3.32 -16.55 2.60
C GLY A 112 -3.18 -16.03 1.17
N VAL A 113 -4.15 -15.24 0.68
CA VAL A 113 -4.09 -14.54 -0.61
C VAL A 113 -4.04 -13.04 -0.39
N ARG A 114 -3.40 -12.31 -1.30
CA ARG A 114 -3.27 -10.85 -1.15
C ARG A 114 -4.64 -10.18 -1.12
N ILE A 115 -4.88 -9.37 -0.10
CA ILE A 115 -6.13 -8.65 0.12
C ILE A 115 -5.90 -7.15 -0.04
N ALA A 116 -6.67 -6.53 -0.90
CA ALA A 116 -6.61 -5.10 -1.17
C ALA A 116 -6.95 -4.26 0.07
N SER A 117 -5.99 -3.48 0.56
CA SER A 117 -6.24 -2.45 1.58
C SER A 117 -6.79 -1.17 0.94
N GLY A 118 -7.61 -0.43 1.68
CA GLY A 118 -8.08 0.89 1.24
C GLY A 118 -9.36 1.36 1.90
N PRO A 119 -9.65 2.67 1.78
CA PRO A 119 -10.86 3.25 2.30
C PRO A 119 -12.08 2.80 1.49
N GLY A 120 -13.20 2.56 2.19
CA GLY A 120 -14.49 2.23 1.59
C GLY A 120 -14.58 0.88 0.86
N LYS A 121 -13.52 0.07 0.85
CA LYS A 121 -13.52 -1.24 0.17
C LYS A 121 -14.51 -2.25 0.76
N GLY A 122 -14.89 -2.09 2.03
CA GLY A 122 -15.95 -2.86 2.68
C GLY A 122 -17.33 -2.29 2.49
N GLY A 123 -17.45 -1.09 1.93
CA GLY A 123 -18.67 -0.29 1.80
C GLY A 123 -18.53 1.08 2.48
N PRO A 124 -19.55 1.93 2.44
CA PRO A 124 -19.51 3.26 3.05
C PRO A 124 -19.18 3.20 4.55
N GLY A 125 -18.08 3.84 4.96
CA GLY A 125 -17.61 3.85 6.35
C GLY A 125 -16.98 2.53 6.82
N ILE A 126 -16.59 1.66 5.89
CA ILE A 126 -15.96 0.38 6.17
C ILE A 126 -14.68 0.27 5.31
N ASP A 127 -13.53 0.48 5.96
CA ASP A 127 -12.21 0.37 5.36
C ASP A 127 -11.63 -1.03 5.56
N ILE A 128 -10.75 -1.43 4.67
CA ILE A 128 -9.97 -2.66 4.81
C ILE A 128 -8.52 -2.33 5.09
N LYS A 129 -7.97 -2.93 6.13
CA LYS A 129 -6.56 -2.86 6.49
C LYS A 129 -5.98 -4.28 6.48
N SER A 130 -5.26 -4.60 5.43
CA SER A 130 -4.64 -5.92 5.21
C SER A 130 -3.19 -5.73 4.75
N ASP A 131 -2.85 -6.22 3.56
CA ASP A 131 -1.48 -6.11 3.05
C ASP A 131 -1.04 -4.65 2.88
N ASP A 132 0.20 -4.37 3.26
CA ASP A 132 0.83 -3.05 3.24
C ASP A 132 0.08 -1.96 4.04
N ALA A 133 -0.62 -2.37 5.09
CA ALA A 133 -1.37 -1.48 5.95
C ALA A 133 -1.07 -1.69 7.44
N TYR A 134 -1.73 -0.90 8.27
CA TYR A 134 -1.65 -0.99 9.73
C TYR A 134 -2.91 -0.42 10.37
N ILE A 135 -3.10 -0.75 11.65
CA ILE A 135 -4.09 -0.17 12.54
C ILE A 135 -3.43 0.45 13.76
N VAL A 136 -4.06 1.47 14.34
CA VAL A 136 -3.70 1.93 15.69
C VAL A 136 -4.24 0.92 16.69
N ALA A 137 -3.43 0.55 17.67
CA ALA A 137 -3.76 -0.47 18.65
C ALA A 137 -3.93 0.10 20.06
N ALA A 138 -4.73 -0.57 20.88
CA ALA A 138 -4.80 -0.34 22.32
C ALA A 138 -3.41 -0.56 22.98
N PRO A 139 -3.05 0.23 23.99
CA PRO A 139 -3.87 1.19 24.74
C PRO A 139 -3.80 2.62 24.23
N SER A 140 -3.41 2.87 22.98
CA SER A 140 -3.32 4.22 22.41
C SER A 140 -4.58 5.05 22.64
N VAL A 141 -4.43 6.39 22.70
CA VAL A 141 -5.55 7.32 22.81
C VAL A 141 -5.80 7.98 21.44
N HIS A 142 -7.05 7.99 21.01
CA HIS A 142 -7.42 8.57 19.72
C HIS A 142 -7.23 10.11 19.74
N PRO A 143 -6.38 10.68 18.84
CA PRO A 143 -5.92 12.07 18.99
C PRO A 143 -7.04 13.13 18.89
N ARG A 144 -8.11 12.88 18.12
CA ARG A 144 -9.21 13.83 17.96
C ARG A 144 -10.31 13.69 19.02
N THR A 145 -10.56 12.45 19.51
CA THR A 145 -11.70 12.20 20.40
C THR A 145 -11.28 12.05 21.85
N GLY A 146 -9.99 11.89 22.13
CA GLY A 146 -9.47 11.61 23.49
C GLY A 146 -9.86 10.22 24.03
N ARG A 147 -10.57 9.41 23.26
CA ARG A 147 -11.01 8.08 23.70
C ARG A 147 -9.91 7.05 23.53
N PRO A 148 -9.68 6.18 24.51
CA PRO A 148 -8.69 5.12 24.39
C PRO A 148 -9.21 4.01 23.44
N TYR A 149 -8.29 3.45 22.66
CA TYR A 149 -8.52 2.17 21.99
C TYR A 149 -8.59 1.07 23.05
N ARG A 150 -9.52 0.13 22.90
CA ARG A 150 -9.72 -0.97 23.86
C ARG A 150 -10.08 -2.25 23.15
N TRP A 151 -9.35 -3.32 23.42
CA TRP A 151 -9.73 -4.66 22.99
C TRP A 151 -11.04 -5.08 23.66
N LEU A 152 -11.89 -5.76 22.92
CA LEU A 152 -13.15 -6.32 23.35
C LEU A 152 -13.05 -7.84 23.31
N GLY A 153 -12.99 -8.44 24.49
CA GLY A 153 -12.77 -9.88 24.67
C GLY A 153 -11.31 -10.24 24.88
N PRO A 154 -11.04 -11.53 25.10
CA PRO A 154 -9.71 -12.04 25.36
C PRO A 154 -8.83 -11.94 24.10
N LEU A 155 -7.56 -11.66 24.30
CA LEU A 155 -6.55 -11.66 23.23
C LEU A 155 -6.02 -13.07 22.91
N THR A 156 -6.56 -14.08 23.57
CA THR A 156 -6.23 -15.49 23.40
C THR A 156 -7.31 -16.19 22.59
N GLY A 157 -6.91 -17.06 21.71
CA GLY A 157 -7.81 -17.82 20.84
C GLY A 157 -7.53 -17.57 19.36
N GLU A 158 -8.17 -18.36 18.53
CA GLU A 158 -8.07 -18.24 17.08
C GLU A 158 -8.93 -17.08 16.56
N LEU A 159 -8.41 -16.35 15.62
CA LEU A 159 -9.18 -15.35 14.87
C LEU A 159 -10.18 -16.05 13.95
N ALA A 160 -11.39 -15.51 13.85
CA ALA A 160 -12.33 -15.99 12.87
C ALA A 160 -11.78 -15.81 11.46
N ARG A 161 -12.11 -16.72 10.56
CA ARG A 161 -11.75 -16.60 9.15
C ARG A 161 -12.59 -15.52 8.48
N LEU A 162 -11.97 -14.74 7.61
CA LEU A 162 -12.71 -13.82 6.74
C LEU A 162 -13.62 -14.64 5.82
N PRO A 163 -14.92 -14.32 5.71
CA PRO A 163 -15.85 -15.06 4.84
C PRO A 163 -15.39 -15.08 3.38
N GLN A 164 -15.67 -16.18 2.67
CA GLN A 164 -15.16 -16.41 1.32
C GLN A 164 -15.62 -15.33 0.32
N ASP A 165 -16.84 -14.83 0.45
CA ASP A 165 -17.36 -13.75 -0.40
C ASP A 165 -16.56 -12.44 -0.23
N TRP A 166 -16.11 -12.16 1.00
CA TRP A 166 -15.22 -11.04 1.27
C TRP A 166 -13.86 -11.27 0.66
N VAL A 167 -13.32 -12.49 0.78
CA VAL A 167 -12.03 -12.85 0.17
C VAL A 167 -12.09 -12.65 -1.35
N GLN A 168 -13.11 -13.17 -2.02
CA GLN A 168 -13.25 -13.05 -3.48
C GLN A 168 -13.37 -11.59 -3.92
N ARG A 169 -14.16 -10.78 -3.21
CA ARG A 169 -14.36 -9.37 -3.53
C ARG A 169 -13.12 -8.51 -3.29
N LEU A 170 -12.33 -8.83 -2.25
CA LEU A 170 -11.19 -8.03 -1.82
C LEU A 170 -9.85 -8.58 -2.31
N ARG A 171 -9.83 -9.78 -2.87
CA ARG A 171 -8.61 -10.36 -3.43
C ARG A 171 -8.05 -9.43 -4.50
N GLU A 172 -6.80 -9.01 -4.30
CA GLU A 172 -6.06 -8.43 -5.43
C GLU A 172 -5.78 -9.55 -6.42
N PRO A 173 -6.04 -9.33 -7.71
CA PRO A 173 -5.55 -10.27 -8.72
C PRO A 173 -4.04 -10.42 -8.51
N ASP A 174 -3.55 -11.65 -8.66
CA ASP A 174 -2.10 -11.88 -8.66
C ASP A 174 -1.51 -10.88 -9.64
N ARG A 175 -0.66 -9.96 -9.15
CA ARG A 175 0.05 -9.06 -10.06
C ARG A 175 0.74 -9.97 -11.05
N PRO A 176 0.44 -9.87 -12.34
CA PRO A 176 1.19 -10.64 -13.30
C PRO A 176 2.66 -10.37 -13.00
N ALA A 177 3.42 -11.44 -12.74
CA ALA A 177 4.86 -11.31 -12.69
C ALA A 177 5.20 -10.54 -13.96
N LEU A 178 5.97 -9.44 -13.83
CA LEU A 178 6.46 -8.73 -15.00
C LEU A 178 6.90 -9.83 -15.99
N PRO A 179 6.27 -9.93 -17.16
CA PRO A 179 6.68 -10.95 -18.09
C PRO A 179 8.20 -10.83 -18.22
N ALA A 180 8.89 -11.95 -18.21
CA ALA A 180 10.37 -12.02 -18.20
C ALA A 180 11.03 -11.27 -19.40
N ARG A 181 10.26 -10.51 -20.16
CA ARG A 181 10.59 -9.85 -21.41
C ARG A 181 10.26 -8.37 -21.52
N VAL A 182 10.05 -7.64 -20.41
CA VAL A 182 10.24 -6.19 -20.53
C VAL A 182 11.71 -5.95 -20.16
N PRO A 183 12.62 -5.79 -21.12
CA PRO A 183 14.06 -5.64 -20.86
C PRO A 183 14.33 -4.23 -20.32
N VAL A 184 13.84 -3.97 -19.10
CA VAL A 184 14.11 -2.68 -18.41
C VAL A 184 15.63 -2.51 -18.20
N GLU A 185 16.37 -3.62 -18.19
CA GLU A 185 17.84 -3.59 -18.17
C GLU A 185 18.45 -3.04 -19.46
N ALA A 186 17.75 -3.13 -20.59
CA ALA A 186 18.18 -2.56 -21.86
C ALA A 186 17.87 -1.06 -22.00
N VAL A 187 17.07 -0.49 -21.09
CA VAL A 187 16.73 0.93 -21.12
C VAL A 187 17.91 1.75 -20.66
N ARG A 188 18.47 2.56 -21.55
CA ARG A 188 19.59 3.45 -21.25
C ARG A 188 19.14 4.57 -20.32
N GLY A 189 19.75 4.63 -19.13
CA GLY A 189 19.40 5.63 -18.13
C GLY A 189 20.08 5.39 -16.79
N THR A 190 19.80 6.31 -15.86
CA THR A 190 20.29 6.16 -14.48
C THR A 190 19.61 4.98 -13.77
N ARG A 191 20.28 4.38 -12.78
CA ARG A 191 19.67 3.32 -11.95
C ARG A 191 18.34 3.77 -11.29
N TYR A 192 18.25 5.04 -10.93
CA TYR A 192 17.02 5.64 -10.40
C TYR A 192 15.90 5.59 -11.43
N ALA A 193 16.17 6.04 -12.67
CA ALA A 193 15.19 6.05 -13.74
C ALA A 193 14.74 4.64 -14.13
N GLN A 194 15.66 3.68 -14.24
CA GLN A 194 15.35 2.27 -14.48
C GLN A 194 14.44 1.69 -13.38
N GLY A 195 14.71 2.00 -12.10
CA GLY A 195 13.85 1.60 -10.98
C GLY A 195 12.47 2.24 -11.03
N ALA A 196 12.36 3.49 -11.49
CA ALA A 196 11.08 4.18 -11.66
C ALA A 196 10.27 3.59 -12.81
N VAL A 197 10.90 3.33 -13.98
CA VAL A 197 10.26 2.64 -15.12
C VAL A 197 9.72 1.28 -14.68
N ARG A 198 10.50 0.50 -13.96
CA ARG A 198 10.07 -0.82 -13.47
C ARG A 198 8.83 -0.75 -12.59
N ARG A 199 8.73 0.24 -11.70
CA ARG A 199 7.56 0.44 -10.85
C ARG A 199 6.33 0.87 -11.63
N GLU A 200 6.48 1.86 -12.53
CA GLU A 200 5.39 2.36 -13.37
C GLU A 200 4.82 1.25 -14.27
N LEU A 201 5.70 0.45 -14.88
CA LEU A 201 5.26 -0.67 -15.71
C LEU A 201 4.58 -1.78 -14.89
N ALA A 202 5.05 -2.06 -13.67
CA ALA A 202 4.41 -3.02 -12.78
C ALA A 202 3.01 -2.56 -12.36
N GLU A 203 2.82 -1.27 -12.10
CA GLU A 203 1.52 -0.67 -11.79
C GLU A 203 0.61 -0.71 -13.02
N PHE A 204 1.11 -0.33 -14.17
CA PHE A 204 0.37 -0.33 -15.43
C PHE A 204 -0.09 -1.73 -15.85
N LEU A 205 0.78 -2.72 -15.84
CA LEU A 205 0.46 -4.11 -16.23
C LEU A 205 -0.57 -4.78 -15.29
N GLY A 206 -0.75 -4.25 -14.08
CA GLY A 206 -1.80 -4.68 -13.13
C GLY A 206 -3.15 -3.96 -13.30
N THR A 207 -3.33 -3.14 -14.34
CA THR A 207 -4.56 -2.35 -14.52
C THR A 207 -5.69 -3.18 -15.13
N GLU A 208 -6.90 -2.99 -14.61
CA GLU A 208 -8.11 -3.66 -15.09
C GLU A 208 -8.48 -3.24 -16.52
N GLU A 209 -9.19 -4.14 -17.22
CA GLU A 209 -9.73 -3.85 -18.54
C GLU A 209 -10.72 -2.67 -18.47
N GLY A 210 -10.59 -1.72 -19.40
CA GLY A 210 -11.37 -0.46 -19.38
C GLY A 210 -10.55 0.74 -18.88
N GLU A 211 -9.62 0.57 -17.95
CA GLU A 211 -8.75 1.65 -17.44
C GLU A 211 -7.36 1.66 -18.10
N ARG A 212 -7.03 0.63 -18.87
CA ARG A 212 -5.68 0.37 -19.40
C ARG A 212 -5.11 1.51 -20.22
N ASN A 213 -5.92 2.14 -21.08
CA ASN A 213 -5.43 3.24 -21.92
C ASN A 213 -5.13 4.51 -21.11
N HIS A 214 -5.97 4.80 -20.11
CA HIS A 214 -5.73 5.92 -19.19
C HIS A 214 -4.47 5.67 -18.34
N ALA A 215 -4.31 4.47 -17.82
CA ALA A 215 -3.14 4.08 -17.04
C ALA A 215 -1.84 4.14 -17.88
N LEU A 216 -1.88 3.68 -19.15
CA LEU A 216 -0.75 3.79 -20.06
C LEU A 216 -0.34 5.25 -20.29
N ASN A 217 -1.29 6.14 -20.52
CA ASN A 217 -1.00 7.56 -20.70
C ASN A 217 -0.41 8.18 -19.43
N LYS A 218 -0.92 7.84 -18.25
CA LYS A 218 -0.39 8.27 -16.95
C LYS A 218 1.05 7.78 -16.74
N SER A 219 1.32 6.49 -16.96
CA SER A 219 2.67 5.94 -16.83
C SER A 219 3.64 6.57 -17.84
N ALA A 220 3.18 6.79 -19.08
CA ALA A 220 3.97 7.49 -20.09
C ALA A 220 4.28 8.95 -19.68
N PHE A 221 3.34 9.64 -19.02
CA PHE A 221 3.62 10.97 -18.46
C PHE A 221 4.71 10.94 -17.39
N VAL A 222 4.61 10.02 -16.43
CA VAL A 222 5.60 9.89 -15.34
C VAL A 222 6.99 9.53 -15.89
N ILE A 223 7.06 8.62 -16.85
CA ILE A 223 8.31 8.23 -17.52
C ILE A 223 8.85 9.39 -18.36
N GLY A 224 7.98 10.14 -19.03
CA GLY A 224 8.32 11.34 -19.78
C GLY A 224 8.99 12.43 -18.93
N GLN A 225 8.64 12.55 -17.67
CA GLN A 225 9.30 13.47 -16.74
C GLN A 225 10.79 13.08 -16.50
N LEU A 226 11.10 11.78 -16.52
CA LEU A 226 12.48 11.28 -16.40
C LEU A 226 13.28 11.49 -17.69
N VAL A 227 12.62 11.34 -18.85
CA VAL A 227 13.20 11.66 -20.16
C VAL A 227 13.53 13.17 -20.24
N GLY A 228 12.59 14.03 -19.85
CA GLY A 228 12.80 15.47 -19.81
C GLY A 228 13.91 15.93 -18.85
N ALA A 229 14.16 15.17 -17.80
CA ALA A 229 15.27 15.39 -16.88
C ALA A 229 16.62 14.82 -17.35
N GLY A 230 16.68 14.23 -18.55
CA GLY A 230 17.89 13.60 -19.09
C GLY A 230 18.31 12.33 -18.35
N MET A 231 17.44 11.74 -17.54
CA MET A 231 17.75 10.55 -16.74
C MET A 231 17.44 9.24 -17.48
N LEU A 232 16.77 9.32 -18.62
CA LEU A 232 16.27 8.18 -19.40
C LEU A 232 16.30 8.51 -20.89
N ASP A 233 16.67 7.52 -21.71
CA ASP A 233 16.59 7.64 -23.16
C ASP A 233 15.12 7.61 -23.63
N GLY A 234 14.74 8.53 -24.55
CA GLY A 234 13.38 8.68 -25.00
C GLY A 234 12.89 7.56 -25.91
N ASP A 235 13.78 7.03 -26.75
CA ASP A 235 13.43 5.94 -27.66
C ASP A 235 13.24 4.63 -26.91
N ASP A 236 14.13 4.35 -25.94
CA ASP A 236 14.01 3.21 -25.06
C ASP A 236 12.74 3.30 -24.20
N ALA A 237 12.42 4.50 -23.68
CA ALA A 237 11.19 4.72 -22.92
C ALA A 237 9.92 4.46 -23.78
N THR A 238 9.96 4.89 -25.06
CA THR A 238 8.87 4.65 -26.00
C THR A 238 8.70 3.15 -26.27
N ALA A 239 9.79 2.46 -26.60
CA ALA A 239 9.77 1.04 -26.92
C ALA A 239 9.21 0.19 -25.78
N VAL A 240 9.65 0.45 -24.56
CA VAL A 240 9.23 -0.35 -23.38
C VAL A 240 7.76 -0.10 -23.02
N LEU A 241 7.26 1.13 -23.19
CA LEU A 241 5.84 1.44 -22.96
C LEU A 241 4.94 0.85 -24.05
N GLU A 242 5.37 0.88 -25.31
CA GLU A 242 4.62 0.29 -26.43
C GLU A 242 4.53 -1.22 -26.28
N ASP A 243 5.64 -1.88 -25.94
CA ASP A 243 5.66 -3.32 -25.66
C ASP A 243 4.72 -3.69 -24.52
N ALA A 244 4.80 -2.98 -23.40
CA ALA A 244 3.92 -3.20 -22.25
C ALA A 244 2.42 -2.99 -22.60
N GLY A 245 2.09 -1.98 -23.38
CA GLY A 245 0.72 -1.73 -23.82
C GLY A 245 0.16 -2.84 -24.70
N GLN A 246 0.97 -3.38 -25.62
CA GLN A 246 0.59 -4.51 -26.47
C GLN A 246 0.43 -5.81 -25.66
N GLN A 247 1.28 -6.05 -24.67
CA GLN A 247 1.22 -7.24 -23.82
C GLN A 247 -0.11 -7.38 -23.06
N ILE A 248 -0.71 -6.27 -22.62
CA ILE A 248 -2.02 -6.30 -21.95
C ILE A 248 -3.21 -6.19 -22.91
N GLY A 249 -2.96 -6.30 -24.22
CA GLY A 249 -4.01 -6.41 -25.23
C GLY A 249 -4.58 -5.07 -25.75
N LEU A 250 -3.90 -3.94 -25.55
CA LEU A 250 -4.29 -2.70 -26.18
C LEU A 250 -3.98 -2.69 -27.69
N ASN A 251 -4.82 -2.00 -28.47
CA ASN A 251 -4.61 -1.87 -29.89
C ASN A 251 -3.30 -1.10 -30.19
N PRO A 252 -2.41 -1.59 -31.08
CA PRO A 252 -1.12 -0.95 -31.35
C PRO A 252 -1.20 0.52 -31.77
N GLY A 253 -2.25 0.91 -32.50
CA GLY A 253 -2.46 2.30 -32.89
C GLY A 253 -2.86 3.19 -31.71
N GLU A 254 -3.62 2.66 -30.77
CA GLU A 254 -4.01 3.33 -29.52
C GLU A 254 -2.80 3.47 -28.59
N VAL A 255 -2.03 2.39 -28.43
CA VAL A 255 -0.79 2.39 -27.65
C VAL A 255 0.15 3.50 -28.10
N ARG A 256 0.48 3.56 -29.39
CA ARG A 256 1.38 4.60 -29.93
C ARG A 256 0.89 6.02 -29.63
N ARG A 257 -0.42 6.29 -29.81
CA ARG A 257 -0.98 7.61 -29.52
C ARG A 257 -0.90 7.98 -28.06
N SER A 258 -1.24 7.03 -27.16
CA SER A 258 -1.24 7.26 -25.72
C SER A 258 0.18 7.44 -25.17
N VAL A 259 1.13 6.61 -25.61
CA VAL A 259 2.54 6.70 -25.25
C VAL A 259 3.13 8.03 -25.72
N ALA A 260 2.98 8.38 -27.01
CA ALA A 260 3.49 9.64 -27.56
C ALA A 260 2.88 10.88 -26.88
N SER A 261 1.58 10.82 -26.53
CA SER A 261 0.91 11.90 -25.79
C SER A 261 1.47 12.07 -24.40
N GLY A 262 1.53 10.97 -23.62
CA GLY A 262 2.01 10.99 -22.25
C GLY A 262 3.48 11.39 -22.15
N LEU A 263 4.37 10.78 -22.93
CA LEU A 263 5.80 11.11 -22.95
C LEU A 263 6.03 12.59 -23.27
N ARG A 264 5.40 13.10 -24.32
CA ARG A 264 5.52 14.50 -24.72
C ARG A 264 5.01 15.47 -23.65
N ALA A 265 3.91 15.13 -22.97
CA ALA A 265 3.40 15.93 -21.88
C ALA A 265 4.37 15.87 -20.67
N GLY A 266 4.85 14.70 -20.30
CA GLY A 266 5.78 14.53 -19.18
C GLY A 266 7.12 15.23 -19.39
N THR A 267 7.67 15.18 -20.60
CA THR A 267 8.95 15.84 -20.95
C THR A 267 8.92 17.36 -20.73
N ARG A 268 7.76 17.99 -20.84
CA ARG A 268 7.57 19.43 -20.55
C ARG A 268 7.63 19.76 -19.05
N TYR A 269 7.47 18.77 -18.19
CA TYR A 269 7.49 18.92 -16.73
C TYR A 269 8.54 17.99 -16.12
N PRO A 270 9.85 18.21 -16.39
CA PRO A 270 10.90 17.31 -15.93
C PRO A 270 10.90 17.23 -14.41
N ARG A 271 11.10 16.04 -13.86
CA ARG A 271 11.34 15.89 -12.43
C ARG A 271 12.62 16.64 -12.07
N GLY A 272 12.52 17.58 -11.13
CA GLY A 272 13.66 18.35 -10.68
C GLY A 272 14.78 17.40 -10.25
N GLY A 273 15.89 17.42 -10.98
CA GLY A 273 17.11 16.81 -10.54
C GLY A 273 17.56 17.56 -9.30
N CYS A 274 17.86 16.86 -8.22
CA CYS A 274 18.68 17.44 -7.16
C CYS A 274 20.01 17.89 -7.80
N ARG A 275 20.19 19.21 -7.90
CA ARG A 275 21.53 19.79 -8.09
C ARG A 275 22.34 19.58 -6.85
#